data_00da97bbb909b71ba9c28d96a99a46bd
#
_entry.id   00da97bbb909b71ba9c28d96a99a46bd
#
_cell.length_a   1.000
_cell.length_b   1.000
_cell.length_c   1.000
_cell.angle_alpha   90.00
_cell.angle_beta   90.00
_cell.angle_gamma   90.00
#
_symmetry.space_group_name_H-M   'P 1'
#
loop_
_entity.id
_entity.type
_entity.pdbx_description
1 polymer ?
#
loop_
_entity_poly.entity_id
_entity_poly.type
_entity_poly.pdbx_seq_one_letter_code
_entity_poly.pdbx_strand_id
1 'polypeptide(L)'
;LSDITIRRAVVTDIKAIHKLLNFYGDQGFLLSRPLSELYDHLRDFFVLVENRKDDVIMGVCALGICWEDLAEIRSLAVAEGCRGKGFGAQLVRKCIEEASSLGLSRVFVLTYVEDFFAKEGFKRVEKSSLPHKIWADCLRCPKFPECDETAMILDL
;
A
#
# COMPACT_ATOMS: atom_id res chain seq x y z
N LEU A 1 -13.33 -24.14 5.89
CA LEU A 1 -12.22 -23.30 5.46
C LEU A 1 -12.74 -22.19 4.58
N SER A 2 -12.38 -20.96 4.93
CA SER A 2 -12.74 -19.79 4.15
C SER A 2 -11.76 -19.61 3.00
N ASP A 3 -12.28 -19.37 1.80
CA ASP A 3 -11.45 -19.05 0.65
C ASP A 3 -10.97 -17.61 0.76
N ILE A 4 -9.69 -17.39 0.54
CA ILE A 4 -9.05 -16.08 0.53
C ILE A 4 -8.70 -15.74 -0.91
N THR A 5 -9.07 -14.54 -1.35
CA THR A 5 -8.78 -14.06 -2.70
C THR A 5 -8.24 -12.65 -2.66
N ILE A 6 -7.28 -12.35 -3.52
CA ILE A 6 -6.84 -10.99 -3.79
C ILE A 6 -7.44 -10.58 -5.12
N ARG A 7 -8.13 -9.45 -5.14
CA ARG A 7 -8.74 -8.91 -6.35
C ARG A 7 -8.59 -7.39 -6.40
N ARG A 8 -8.86 -6.82 -7.55
CA ARG A 8 -8.94 -5.37 -7.66
C ARG A 8 -10.12 -4.84 -6.87
N ALA A 9 -9.96 -3.66 -6.25
CA ALA A 9 -11.04 -3.00 -5.55
C ALA A 9 -12.12 -2.56 -6.53
N VAL A 10 -13.37 -2.59 -6.08
CA VAL A 10 -14.51 -2.05 -6.80
C VAL A 10 -15.13 -0.93 -5.97
N VAL A 11 -16.01 -0.13 -6.59
CA VAL A 11 -16.57 1.08 -5.96
C VAL A 11 -17.17 0.78 -4.59
N THR A 12 -17.85 -0.33 -4.44
CA THR A 12 -18.51 -0.70 -3.16
C THR A 12 -17.52 -1.05 -2.04
N ASP A 13 -16.24 -1.24 -2.35
CA ASP A 13 -15.22 -1.53 -1.34
C ASP A 13 -14.69 -0.26 -0.65
N ILE A 14 -14.88 0.91 -1.25
CA ILE A 14 -14.18 2.14 -0.84
C ILE A 14 -14.44 2.49 0.62
N LYS A 15 -15.67 2.39 1.09
CA LYS A 15 -15.98 2.75 2.48
C LYS A 15 -15.30 1.81 3.49
N ALA A 16 -15.23 0.52 3.18
CA ALA A 16 -14.51 -0.44 4.02
C ALA A 16 -13.00 -0.19 3.99
N ILE A 17 -12.44 0.13 2.82
CA ILE A 17 -11.04 0.51 2.68
C ILE A 17 -10.74 1.75 3.52
N HIS A 18 -11.57 2.78 3.40
CA HIS A 18 -11.43 4.03 4.16
C HIS A 18 -11.41 3.77 5.67
N LYS A 19 -12.35 2.95 6.15
CA LYS A 19 -12.42 2.59 7.56
C LYS A 19 -11.16 1.88 8.05
N LEU A 20 -10.65 0.93 7.26
CA LEU A 20 -9.43 0.19 7.60
C LEU A 20 -8.20 1.10 7.62
N LEU A 21 -8.06 1.98 6.62
CA LEU A 21 -6.94 2.90 6.55
C LEU A 21 -6.98 3.94 7.67
N ASN A 22 -8.17 4.46 8.02
CA ASN A 22 -8.30 5.42 9.11
C ASN A 22 -7.94 4.80 10.47
N PHE A 23 -8.25 3.53 10.67
CA PHE A 23 -7.85 2.83 11.90
C PHE A 23 -6.33 2.94 12.12
N TYR A 24 -5.53 2.73 11.06
CA TYR A 24 -4.07 2.86 11.15
C TYR A 24 -3.59 4.30 11.05
N GLY A 25 -4.29 5.13 10.28
CA GLY A 25 -3.98 6.56 10.17
C GLY A 25 -4.09 7.27 11.51
N ASP A 26 -5.12 6.97 12.29
CA ASP A 26 -5.33 7.54 13.63
C ASP A 26 -4.23 7.13 14.60
N GLN A 27 -3.58 6.00 14.36
CA GLN A 27 -2.45 5.52 15.15
C GLN A 27 -1.09 6.03 14.63
N GLY A 28 -1.08 6.81 13.55
CA GLY A 28 0.14 7.38 12.98
C GLY A 28 0.95 6.44 12.09
N PHE A 29 0.41 5.28 11.73
CA PHE A 29 1.13 4.31 10.88
C PHE A 29 0.98 4.58 9.39
N LEU A 30 -0.07 5.26 8.98
CA LEU A 30 -0.36 5.57 7.59
C LEU A 30 -0.84 7.01 7.44
N LEU A 31 -0.70 7.57 6.25
CA LEU A 31 -1.32 8.82 5.89
C LEU A 31 -2.80 8.58 5.60
N SER A 32 -3.69 9.21 6.38
CA SER A 32 -5.13 9.15 6.14
C SER A 32 -5.48 9.88 4.84
N ARG A 33 -6.41 9.31 4.08
CA ARG A 33 -6.85 9.89 2.81
C ARG A 33 -8.37 10.06 2.82
N PRO A 34 -8.88 11.20 2.29
CA PRO A 34 -10.31 11.40 2.22
C PRO A 34 -10.97 10.44 1.23
N LEU A 35 -12.28 10.21 1.41
CA LEU A 35 -13.05 9.32 0.53
C LEU A 35 -12.92 9.71 -0.95
N SER A 36 -12.96 11.01 -1.26
CA SER A 36 -12.86 11.49 -2.65
C SER A 36 -11.55 11.02 -3.30
N GLU A 37 -10.44 11.07 -2.57
CA GLU A 37 -9.15 10.63 -3.06
C GLU A 37 -9.12 9.12 -3.31
N LEU A 38 -9.76 8.34 -2.44
CA LEU A 38 -9.85 6.90 -2.64
C LEU A 38 -10.67 6.55 -3.88
N TYR A 39 -11.78 7.26 -4.13
CA TYR A 39 -12.56 7.05 -5.35
C TYR A 39 -11.75 7.42 -6.60
N ASP A 40 -10.99 8.52 -6.55
CA ASP A 40 -10.15 8.95 -7.69
C ASP A 40 -9.07 7.93 -8.02
N HIS A 41 -8.53 7.25 -7.01
CA HIS A 41 -7.45 6.27 -7.14
C HIS A 41 -7.92 4.82 -7.01
N LEU A 42 -9.20 4.57 -7.20
CA LEU A 42 -9.79 3.24 -7.03
C LEU A 42 -8.99 2.13 -7.73
N ARG A 43 -8.52 2.40 -8.94
CA ARG A 43 -7.83 1.40 -9.76
C ARG A 43 -6.44 1.02 -9.25
N ASP A 44 -5.89 1.81 -8.33
CA ASP A 44 -4.60 1.49 -7.72
C ASP A 44 -4.70 0.40 -6.66
N PHE A 45 -5.91 0.12 -6.16
CA PHE A 45 -6.10 -0.70 -4.97
C PHE A 45 -6.37 -2.16 -5.29
N PHE A 46 -5.69 -3.02 -4.51
CA PHE A 46 -6.02 -4.44 -4.39
C PHE A 46 -6.56 -4.69 -2.99
N VAL A 47 -7.55 -5.57 -2.90
CA VAL A 47 -8.12 -6.00 -1.62
C VAL A 47 -7.94 -7.51 -1.47
N LEU A 48 -7.65 -7.93 -0.25
CA LEU A 48 -7.63 -9.32 0.15
C LEU A 48 -8.93 -9.58 0.89
N VAL A 49 -9.72 -10.49 0.35
CA VAL A 49 -11.06 -10.75 0.87
C VAL A 49 -11.23 -12.20 1.26
N GLU A 50 -12.07 -12.41 2.26
CA GLU A 50 -12.58 -13.71 2.59
C GLU A 50 -13.89 -13.89 1.83
N ASN A 51 -13.95 -14.93 0.98
CA ASN A 51 -15.12 -15.19 0.14
C ASN A 51 -16.21 -15.84 1.00
N ARG A 52 -17.14 -15.03 1.45
CA ARG A 52 -18.37 -15.44 2.14
C ARG A 52 -19.55 -14.95 1.30
N LYS A 53 -20.77 -15.11 1.84
CA LYS A 53 -21.97 -14.56 1.22
C LYS A 53 -21.80 -13.08 0.87
N ASP A 54 -21.17 -12.31 1.79
CA ASP A 54 -20.72 -10.94 1.55
C ASP A 54 -19.21 -10.92 1.75
N ASP A 55 -18.46 -10.43 0.76
CA ASP A 55 -17.02 -10.34 0.86
C ASP A 55 -16.59 -9.50 2.05
N VAL A 56 -15.69 -10.04 2.86
CA VAL A 56 -15.12 -9.33 4.00
C VAL A 56 -13.69 -8.92 3.65
N ILE A 57 -13.42 -7.62 3.65
CA ILE A 57 -12.09 -7.09 3.36
C ILE A 57 -11.20 -7.27 4.59
N MET A 58 -10.14 -8.05 4.43
CA MET A 58 -9.18 -8.34 5.50
C MET A 58 -7.86 -7.63 5.29
N GLY A 59 -7.63 -7.08 4.10
CA GLY A 59 -6.43 -6.34 3.81
C GLY A 59 -6.55 -5.53 2.54
N VAL A 60 -5.68 -4.54 2.40
CA VAL A 60 -5.65 -3.63 1.25
C VAL A 60 -4.21 -3.20 0.98
N CYS A 61 -3.91 -2.95 -0.27
CA CYS A 61 -2.64 -2.36 -0.69
C CYS A 61 -2.85 -1.63 -2.00
N ALA A 62 -2.17 -0.50 -2.18
CA ALA A 62 -2.26 0.26 -3.42
C ALA A 62 -0.90 0.33 -4.11
N LEU A 63 -0.93 0.33 -5.44
CA LEU A 63 0.22 0.60 -6.28
C LEU A 63 -0.05 1.89 -7.04
N GLY A 64 0.70 2.94 -6.71
CA GLY A 64 0.57 4.23 -7.39
C GLY A 64 1.71 4.45 -8.36
N ILE A 65 1.40 4.70 -9.64
CA ILE A 65 2.42 4.98 -10.64
C ILE A 65 2.95 6.40 -10.40
N CYS A 66 4.27 6.54 -10.27
CA CYS A 66 4.91 7.83 -9.98
C CYS A 66 5.65 8.40 -11.20
N TRP A 67 6.20 7.56 -12.04
CA TRP A 67 6.93 7.93 -13.25
C TRP A 67 6.91 6.74 -14.22
N GLU A 68 7.50 6.92 -15.40
CA GLU A 68 7.51 5.86 -16.43
C GLU A 68 8.21 4.57 -15.99
N ASP A 69 9.08 4.67 -14.99
CA ASP A 69 9.89 3.54 -14.51
C ASP A 69 9.71 3.25 -13.03
N LEU A 70 8.82 3.97 -12.34
CA LEU A 70 8.74 3.92 -10.88
C LEU A 70 7.29 3.93 -10.39
N ALA A 71 6.98 3.05 -9.45
CA ALA A 71 5.72 3.05 -8.73
C ALA A 71 5.96 2.99 -7.22
N GLU A 72 4.94 3.34 -6.46
CA GLU A 72 4.97 3.30 -5.00
C GLU A 72 3.95 2.30 -4.48
N ILE A 73 4.38 1.47 -3.53
CA ILE A 73 3.45 0.70 -2.69
C ILE A 73 3.02 1.60 -1.54
N ARG A 74 1.72 1.77 -1.37
CA ARG A 74 1.16 2.62 -0.32
C ARG A 74 -0.12 2.03 0.23
N SER A 75 -0.56 2.57 1.36
CA SER A 75 -1.84 2.17 1.98
C SER A 75 -1.93 0.67 2.25
N LEU A 76 -0.82 0.03 2.61
CA LEU A 76 -0.82 -1.37 3.01
C LEU A 76 -1.38 -1.48 4.43
N ALA A 77 -2.47 -2.19 4.57
CA ALA A 77 -3.10 -2.42 5.87
C ALA A 77 -3.76 -3.78 5.89
N VAL A 78 -3.60 -4.49 7.01
CA VAL A 78 -4.27 -5.78 7.26
C VAL A 78 -5.11 -5.61 8.51
N ALA A 79 -6.34 -6.09 8.49
CA ALA A 79 -7.25 -5.99 9.63
C ALA A 79 -6.60 -6.62 10.87
N GLU A 80 -6.83 -6.02 12.04
CA GLU A 80 -6.13 -6.38 13.28
C GLU A 80 -6.23 -7.87 13.59
N GLY A 81 -7.39 -8.46 13.46
CA GLY A 81 -7.61 -9.89 13.72
C GLY A 81 -7.02 -10.83 12.66
N CYS A 82 -6.46 -10.29 11.58
CA CYS A 82 -5.93 -11.05 10.45
C CYS A 82 -4.41 -11.00 10.34
N ARG A 83 -3.74 -10.37 11.28
CA ARG A 83 -2.27 -10.27 11.29
C ARG A 83 -1.62 -11.62 11.57
N GLY A 84 -0.37 -11.77 11.11
CA GLY A 84 0.42 -12.97 11.32
C GLY A 84 0.09 -14.14 10.41
N LYS A 85 -0.72 -13.90 9.37
CA LYS A 85 -1.14 -14.93 8.42
C LYS A 85 -0.50 -14.79 7.03
N GLY A 86 0.43 -13.83 6.87
CA GLY A 86 1.12 -13.61 5.60
C GLY A 86 0.31 -12.80 4.59
N PHE A 87 -0.78 -12.20 4.97
CA PHE A 87 -1.65 -11.44 4.06
C PHE A 87 -0.98 -10.19 3.51
N GLY A 88 -0.23 -9.49 4.36
CA GLY A 88 0.53 -8.31 3.91
C GLY A 88 1.53 -8.65 2.82
N ALA A 89 2.27 -9.75 2.98
CA ALA A 89 3.23 -10.21 1.99
C ALA A 89 2.54 -10.57 0.67
N GLN A 90 1.39 -11.24 0.72
CA GLN A 90 0.62 -11.59 -0.47
C GLN A 90 0.16 -10.35 -1.23
N LEU A 91 -0.30 -9.33 -0.50
CA LEU A 91 -0.73 -8.06 -1.11
C LEU A 91 0.44 -7.33 -1.77
N VAL A 92 1.59 -7.26 -1.10
CA VAL A 92 2.79 -6.63 -1.66
C VAL A 92 3.22 -7.35 -2.93
N ARG A 93 3.23 -8.69 -2.93
CA ARG A 93 3.59 -9.48 -4.11
C ARG A 93 2.63 -9.24 -5.27
N LYS A 94 1.36 -9.07 -4.98
CA LYS A 94 0.36 -8.73 -6.01
C LYS A 94 0.65 -7.38 -6.64
N CYS A 95 1.02 -6.39 -5.85
CA CYS A 95 1.42 -5.07 -6.37
C CYS A 95 2.70 -5.14 -7.19
N ILE A 96 3.67 -5.94 -6.77
CA ILE A 96 4.92 -6.16 -7.52
C ILE A 96 4.62 -6.81 -8.87
N GLU A 97 3.76 -7.82 -8.90
CA GLU A 97 3.33 -8.50 -10.12
C GLU A 97 2.66 -7.50 -11.08
N GLU A 98 1.79 -6.65 -10.56
CA GLU A 98 1.13 -5.61 -11.38
C GLU A 98 2.15 -4.62 -11.94
N ALA A 99 3.09 -4.16 -11.11
CA ALA A 99 4.14 -3.25 -11.56
C ALA A 99 4.95 -3.85 -12.71
N SER A 100 5.34 -5.11 -12.59
CA SER A 100 6.04 -5.82 -13.66
C SER A 100 5.21 -5.91 -14.93
N SER A 101 3.93 -6.23 -14.82
CA SER A 101 3.03 -6.34 -15.99
C SER A 101 2.82 -5.01 -16.69
N LEU A 102 2.93 -3.89 -15.95
CA LEU A 102 2.82 -2.54 -16.52
C LEU A 102 4.12 -2.04 -17.16
N GLY A 103 5.21 -2.80 -17.05
CA GLY A 103 6.49 -2.43 -17.64
C GLY A 103 7.34 -1.51 -16.74
N LEU A 104 7.00 -1.39 -15.47
CA LEU A 104 7.80 -0.60 -14.54
C LEU A 104 9.06 -1.34 -14.14
N SER A 105 10.15 -0.63 -13.91
CA SER A 105 11.44 -1.23 -13.55
C SER A 105 11.76 -1.18 -12.07
N ARG A 106 11.09 -0.34 -11.30
CA ARG A 106 11.33 -0.18 -9.87
C ARG A 106 10.06 0.11 -9.10
N VAL A 107 10.02 -0.37 -7.86
CA VAL A 107 8.94 -0.09 -6.91
C VAL A 107 9.59 0.38 -5.61
N PHE A 108 9.06 1.46 -5.01
CA PHE A 108 9.54 1.91 -3.71
C PHE A 108 8.43 1.94 -2.67
N VAL A 109 8.82 2.07 -1.41
CA VAL A 109 7.91 2.21 -0.28
C VAL A 109 8.54 3.10 0.77
N LEU A 110 7.71 3.87 1.47
CA LEU A 110 8.07 4.58 2.70
C LEU A 110 7.42 3.81 3.85
N THR A 111 8.22 3.30 4.79
CA THR A 111 7.70 2.34 5.76
C THR A 111 8.32 2.47 7.14
N TYR A 112 7.57 2.05 8.17
CA TYR A 112 8.08 1.81 9.51
C TYR A 112 8.45 0.33 9.74
N VAL A 113 8.14 -0.57 8.81
CA VAL A 113 8.35 -2.01 8.96
C VAL A 113 9.41 -2.50 7.97
N GLU A 114 10.62 -2.00 8.12
CA GLU A 114 11.75 -2.27 7.24
C GLU A 114 12.00 -3.77 7.06
N ASP A 115 12.00 -4.54 8.14
CA ASP A 115 12.29 -5.98 8.08
C ASP A 115 11.27 -6.73 7.23
N PHE A 116 10.02 -6.32 7.28
CA PHE A 116 8.97 -6.91 6.46
C PHE A 116 9.28 -6.74 4.96
N PHE A 117 9.63 -5.52 4.55
CA PHE A 117 9.93 -5.24 3.14
C PHE A 117 11.29 -5.82 2.72
N ALA A 118 12.26 -5.88 3.63
CA ALA A 118 13.54 -6.52 3.33
C ALA A 118 13.36 -8.00 2.95
N LYS A 119 12.44 -8.69 3.62
CA LYS A 119 12.10 -10.09 3.29
C LYS A 119 11.47 -10.22 1.90
N GLU A 120 10.83 -9.17 1.40
CA GLU A 120 10.25 -9.14 0.06
C GLU A 120 11.24 -8.68 -1.01
N GLY A 121 12.50 -8.47 -0.64
CA GLY A 121 13.57 -8.13 -1.56
C GLY A 121 13.88 -6.64 -1.68
N PHE A 122 13.20 -5.80 -0.93
CA PHE A 122 13.44 -4.36 -0.94
C PHE A 122 14.74 -4.03 -0.21
N LYS A 123 15.43 -3.00 -0.68
CA LYS A 123 16.67 -2.47 -0.08
C LYS A 123 16.47 -1.03 0.34
N ARG A 124 17.10 -0.64 1.43
CA ARG A 124 17.08 0.74 1.92
C ARG A 124 17.72 1.68 0.91
N VAL A 125 17.11 2.85 0.69
CA VAL A 125 17.66 3.93 -0.14
C VAL A 125 17.49 5.26 0.59
N GLU A 126 18.28 6.26 0.15
CA GLU A 126 18.12 7.62 0.65
C GLU A 126 16.83 8.23 0.12
N LYS A 127 16.06 8.88 0.98
CA LYS A 127 14.83 9.57 0.56
C LYS A 127 15.10 10.60 -0.53
N SER A 128 16.23 11.27 -0.46
CA SER A 128 16.62 12.29 -1.45
C SER A 128 16.84 11.73 -2.86
N SER A 129 17.01 10.41 -2.99
CA SER A 129 17.15 9.76 -4.30
C SER A 129 15.81 9.56 -5.01
N LEU A 130 14.69 9.75 -4.31
CA LEU A 130 13.36 9.60 -4.87
C LEU A 130 12.93 10.87 -5.61
N PRO A 131 12.13 10.77 -6.70
CA PRO A 131 11.68 11.95 -7.44
C PRO A 131 10.91 12.95 -6.57
N HIS A 132 11.07 14.24 -6.84
CA HIS A 132 10.39 15.31 -6.10
C HIS A 132 8.85 15.18 -6.13
N LYS A 133 8.32 14.59 -7.17
CA LYS A 133 6.88 14.39 -7.34
C LYS A 133 6.26 13.63 -6.15
N ILE A 134 7.03 12.75 -5.52
CA ILE A 134 6.57 11.94 -4.37
C ILE A 134 6.36 12.81 -3.15
N TRP A 135 7.07 13.91 -3.03
CA TRP A 135 7.05 14.79 -1.87
C TRP A 135 5.71 15.52 -1.68
N ALA A 136 4.82 15.49 -2.68
CA ALA A 136 3.49 16.09 -2.54
C ALA A 136 2.70 15.47 -1.37
N ASP A 137 2.75 14.15 -1.20
CA ASP A 137 2.13 13.47 -0.06
C ASP A 137 2.84 13.81 1.25
N CYS A 138 4.17 13.90 1.21
CA CYS A 138 4.97 14.25 2.39
C CYS A 138 4.63 15.65 2.90
N LEU A 139 4.41 16.61 2.01
CA LEU A 139 4.05 17.98 2.39
C LEU A 139 2.71 18.05 3.12
N ARG A 140 1.80 17.11 2.85
CA ARG A 140 0.49 17.04 3.51
C ARG A 140 0.51 16.16 4.75
N CYS A 141 1.62 15.44 4.99
CA CYS A 141 1.74 14.54 6.13
C CYS A 141 2.02 15.32 7.41
N PRO A 142 1.33 15.04 8.53
CA PRO A 142 1.59 15.71 9.81
C PRO A 142 3.02 15.53 10.32
N LYS A 143 3.75 14.54 9.85
CA LYS A 143 5.12 14.26 10.27
C LYS A 143 6.17 15.05 9.49
N PHE A 144 5.79 15.70 8.40
CA PHE A 144 6.72 16.49 7.60
C PHE A 144 7.17 17.74 8.40
N PRO A 145 8.45 18.14 8.37
CA PRO A 145 9.57 17.52 7.64
C PRO A 145 10.35 16.45 8.42
N GLU A 146 9.90 16.09 9.60
CA GLU A 146 10.59 15.17 10.51
C GLU A 146 10.12 13.72 10.38
N CYS A 147 9.80 13.31 9.15
CA CYS A 147 9.37 11.94 8.88
C CYS A 147 10.50 10.95 9.17
N ASP A 148 10.19 9.96 10.01
CA ASP A 148 11.11 8.91 10.43
C ASP A 148 10.92 7.59 9.68
N GLU A 149 10.08 7.57 8.64
CA GLU A 149 9.91 6.39 7.80
C GLU A 149 11.19 6.08 7.02
N THR A 150 11.42 4.79 6.77
CA THR A 150 12.52 4.31 5.96
C THR A 150 12.07 4.20 4.50
N ALA A 151 12.87 4.74 3.59
CA ALA A 151 12.64 4.55 2.15
C ALA A 151 13.34 3.26 1.69
N MET A 152 12.61 2.43 0.95
CA MET A 152 13.12 1.18 0.42
C MET A 152 12.70 1.03 -1.04
N ILE A 153 13.52 0.34 -1.83
CA ILE A 153 13.28 0.16 -3.25
C ILE A 153 13.53 -1.29 -3.67
N LEU A 154 12.78 -1.73 -4.68
CA LEU A 154 12.93 -3.03 -5.30
C LEU A 154 13.11 -2.83 -6.80
N ASP A 155 14.18 -3.38 -7.36
CA ASP A 155 14.38 -3.47 -8.80
C ASP A 155 13.64 -4.69 -9.34
N LEU A 156 12.88 -4.48 -10.38
CA LEU A 156 12.06 -5.56 -11.00
C LEU A 156 12.80 -6.29 -12.10
#